data_081a17421b4bbc1ff97c588a8e8b899b
#
_entry.id   081a17421b4bbc1ff97c588a8e8b899b
#
_cell.length_a   1.000
_cell.length_b   1.000
_cell.length_c   1.000
_cell.angle_alpha   90.00
_cell.angle_beta   90.00
_cell.angle_gamma   90.00
#
_symmetry.space_group_name_H-M   'P 1'
#
loop_
_entity.id
_entity.type
_entity.pdbx_description
1 polymer ?
#
loop_
_entity_poly.entity_id
_entity_poly.type
_entity_poly.pdbx_seq_one_letter_code
_entity_poly.pdbx_strand_id
1 'polypeptide(L)'
;MSTESPAAPRRWRDADGEHIDVRGLPPPQPLVAIVRLVLQQQSPGGVAVIVHHDRDPQLLYPELAERGWCAERIPGEPGELRLRLAPLD
;
A
#
# COMPACT_ATOMS: atom_id res chain seq x y z
N MET A 1 6.38 29.55 -0.83
CA MET A 1 5.90 29.11 -1.00
C MET A 1 5.74 27.89 -1.00
N SER A 2 5.16 27.28 -0.57
CA SER A 2 5.32 26.07 -0.49
C SER A 2 4.80 25.41 -1.51
N THR A 3 5.29 24.49 -1.93
CA THR A 3 4.81 23.83 -2.87
C THR A 3 4.50 22.58 -2.45
N GLU A 4 3.78 22.31 -1.51
CA GLU A 4 3.52 21.08 -1.16
C GLU A 4 2.87 20.25 -2.11
N SER A 5 3.09 19.00 -2.18
CA SER A 5 2.47 18.08 -3.03
C SER A 5 1.19 17.67 -2.42
N PRO A 6 0.09 18.07 -2.99
CA PRO A 6 -1.17 17.87 -2.34
C PRO A 6 -1.62 16.41 -2.32
N ALA A 7 -1.05 15.57 -3.11
CA ALA A 7 -1.51 14.22 -3.17
C ALA A 7 -0.54 13.23 -2.57
N ALA A 8 0.34 13.66 -1.72
CA ALA A 8 1.30 12.75 -1.13
C ALA A 8 0.59 11.83 -0.13
N PRO A 9 0.78 10.52 -0.24
CA PRO A 9 0.16 9.62 0.73
C PRO A 9 0.87 9.71 2.07
N ARG A 10 0.14 9.44 3.14
CA ARG A 10 0.72 9.37 4.47
C ARG A 10 1.34 8.01 4.66
N ARG A 11 2.50 7.97 5.28
CA ARG A 11 3.20 6.71 5.56
C ARG A 11 3.67 6.73 7.01
N TRP A 12 3.61 5.57 7.65
CA TRP A 12 4.14 5.44 9.01
C TRP A 12 4.48 3.97 9.26
N ARG A 13 5.25 3.71 10.31
CA ARG A 13 5.64 2.35 10.67
C ARG A 13 5.01 1.99 12.00
N ASP A 14 4.46 0.79 12.06
CA ASP A 14 3.90 0.26 13.27
C ASP A 14 4.41 -1.16 13.50
N ALA A 15 3.97 -1.80 14.56
CA ALA A 15 4.44 -3.15 14.88
C ALA A 15 4.08 -4.15 13.79
N ASP A 16 2.97 -3.93 13.07
CA ASP A 16 2.52 -4.86 12.03
C ASP A 16 3.11 -4.55 10.66
N GLY A 17 3.88 -3.49 10.51
CA GLY A 17 4.55 -3.22 9.25
C GLY A 17 4.56 -1.77 8.87
N GLU A 18 4.80 -1.54 7.59
CA GLU A 18 4.82 -0.20 7.04
C GLU A 18 3.45 0.15 6.52
N HIS A 19 2.87 1.24 6.97
CA HIS A 19 1.52 1.64 6.57
C HIS A 19 1.57 2.72 5.51
N ILE A 20 0.60 2.67 4.59
CA ILE A 20 0.45 3.73 3.60
C ILE A 20 -1.03 3.99 3.41
N ASP A 21 -1.44 5.24 3.52
CA ASP A 21 -2.82 5.65 3.37
C ASP A 21 -2.96 6.33 2.02
N VAL A 22 -3.63 5.66 1.09
CA VAL A 22 -3.81 6.18 -0.27
C VAL A 22 -5.24 6.63 -0.52
N ARG A 23 -6.06 6.71 0.53
CA ARG A 23 -7.45 7.14 0.37
C ARG A 23 -7.47 8.57 -0.17
N GLY A 24 -8.38 8.80 -1.11
CA GLY A 24 -8.55 10.13 -1.70
C GLY A 24 -7.61 10.47 -2.82
N LEU A 25 -6.62 9.62 -3.12
CA LEU A 25 -5.73 9.90 -4.24
C LEU A 25 -6.39 9.49 -5.55
N PRO A 26 -6.26 10.29 -6.60
CA PRO A 26 -6.81 9.91 -7.90
C PRO A 26 -5.96 8.85 -8.58
N PRO A 27 -6.58 7.98 -9.39
CA PRO A 27 -5.80 7.01 -10.14
C PRO A 27 -4.86 7.70 -11.12
N PRO A 28 -3.71 7.15 -11.40
CA PRO A 28 -3.18 5.88 -10.88
C PRO A 28 -2.28 6.05 -9.67
N GLN A 29 -2.39 7.15 -8.95
CA GLN A 29 -1.48 7.45 -7.86
C GLN A 29 -1.49 6.40 -6.75
N PRO A 30 -2.65 5.84 -6.35
CA PRO A 30 -2.61 4.80 -5.33
C PRO A 30 -1.77 3.59 -5.75
N LEU A 31 -1.94 3.15 -6.99
CA LEU A 31 -1.20 1.99 -7.48
C LEU A 31 0.29 2.28 -7.49
N VAL A 32 0.69 3.43 -8.01
CA VAL A 32 2.10 3.79 -8.12
C VAL A 32 2.74 3.87 -6.73
N ALA A 33 2.04 4.48 -5.77
CA ALA A 33 2.59 4.66 -4.43
C ALA A 33 2.75 3.32 -3.72
N ILE A 34 1.77 2.42 -3.86
CA ILE A 34 1.82 1.13 -3.21
C ILE A 34 2.94 0.28 -3.81
N VAL A 35 3.04 0.23 -5.13
CA VAL A 35 4.07 -0.59 -5.77
C VAL A 35 5.45 -0.08 -5.40
N ARG A 36 5.62 1.24 -5.35
CA ARG A 36 6.91 1.80 -4.97
C ARG A 36 7.30 1.39 -3.54
N LEU A 37 6.34 1.39 -2.62
CA LEU A 37 6.62 0.97 -1.26
C LEU A 37 6.93 -0.52 -1.18
N VAL A 38 6.22 -1.35 -1.93
CA VAL A 38 6.50 -2.78 -1.98
C VAL A 38 7.92 -3.03 -2.47
N LEU A 39 8.35 -2.30 -3.49
CA LEU A 39 9.71 -2.45 -3.99
C LEU A 39 10.74 -2.11 -2.93
N GLN A 40 10.46 -1.13 -2.09
CA GLN A 40 11.38 -0.77 -1.02
C GLN A 40 11.48 -1.87 0.03
N GLN A 41 10.45 -2.70 0.18
CA GLN A 41 10.43 -3.73 1.20
C GLN A 41 10.88 -5.10 0.69
N GLN A 42 11.37 -5.19 -0.53
CA GLN A 42 11.78 -6.48 -1.08
C GLN A 42 13.16 -6.92 -0.63
N SER A 43 13.92 -6.05 0.04
CA SER A 43 15.22 -6.45 0.53
C SER A 43 15.08 -7.31 1.76
N PRO A 44 16.10 -8.07 2.12
CA PRO A 44 16.07 -8.82 3.37
C PRO A 44 15.82 -7.88 4.55
N GLY A 45 14.96 -8.30 5.44
CA GLY A 45 14.58 -7.46 6.57
C GLY A 45 13.42 -6.55 6.31
N GLY A 46 12.86 -6.58 5.12
CA GLY A 46 11.66 -5.79 4.83
C GLY A 46 10.47 -6.29 5.62
N VAL A 47 9.46 -5.45 5.74
CA VAL A 47 8.29 -5.77 6.54
C VAL A 47 7.06 -5.77 5.65
N ALA A 48 5.96 -6.25 6.19
CA ALA A 48 4.69 -6.23 5.48
C ALA A 48 4.25 -4.80 5.22
N VAL A 49 3.42 -4.60 4.22
CA VAL A 49 2.87 -3.30 3.88
C VAL A 49 1.38 -3.33 4.16
N ILE A 50 0.89 -2.39 4.95
CA ILE A 50 -0.52 -2.28 5.28
C ILE A 50 -1.08 -1.11 4.49
N VAL A 51 -2.02 -1.39 3.59
CA VAL A 51 -2.60 -0.38 2.73
C VAL A 51 -3.97 0.04 3.24
N HIS A 52 -4.18 1.33 3.39
CA HIS A 52 -5.48 1.89 3.75
C HIS A 52 -6.05 2.53 2.48
N HIS A 53 -7.10 1.92 1.93
CA HIS A 53 -7.67 2.33 0.65
C HIS A 53 -9.16 2.60 0.80
N ASP A 54 -9.74 3.28 -0.16
CA ASP A 54 -11.18 3.54 -0.17
C ASP A 54 -11.89 2.75 -1.26
N ARG A 55 -11.20 1.90 -1.98
CA ARG A 55 -11.80 1.07 -3.02
C ARG A 55 -10.91 -0.15 -3.25
N ASP A 56 -11.47 -1.15 -3.92
CA ASP A 56 -10.73 -2.37 -4.23
C ASP A 56 -9.72 -2.11 -5.35
N PRO A 57 -8.42 -2.20 -5.09
CA PRO A 57 -7.43 -1.85 -6.09
C PRO A 57 -7.15 -3.02 -7.03
N GLN A 58 -8.05 -3.29 -7.96
CA GLN A 58 -7.97 -4.48 -8.80
C GLN A 58 -6.70 -4.56 -9.61
N LEU A 59 -6.15 -3.43 -10.06
CA LEU A 59 -4.92 -3.45 -10.83
C LEU A 59 -3.69 -3.74 -10.00
N LEU A 60 -3.81 -3.65 -8.68
CA LEU A 60 -2.69 -3.91 -7.79
C LEU A 60 -2.35 -5.39 -7.72
N TYR A 61 -3.35 -6.26 -7.76
CA TYR A 61 -3.14 -7.67 -7.51
C TYR A 61 -2.21 -8.34 -8.52
N PRO A 62 -2.36 -8.11 -9.84
CA PRO A 62 -1.39 -8.68 -10.78
C PRO A 62 0.00 -8.09 -10.62
N GLU A 63 0.11 -6.82 -10.22
CA GLU A 63 1.42 -6.25 -9.99
C GLU A 63 2.12 -6.91 -8.80
N LEU A 64 1.38 -7.22 -7.75
CA LEU A 64 1.94 -7.92 -6.62
C LEU A 64 2.37 -9.33 -7.00
N ALA A 65 1.54 -10.02 -7.76
CA ALA A 65 1.85 -11.39 -8.17
C ALA A 65 3.14 -11.46 -8.97
N GLU A 66 3.37 -10.47 -9.84
CA GLU A 66 4.59 -10.45 -10.62
C GLU A 66 5.83 -10.28 -9.76
N ARG A 67 5.68 -9.72 -8.59
CA ARG A 67 6.80 -9.48 -7.69
C ARG A 67 6.90 -10.51 -6.58
N GLY A 68 6.07 -11.55 -6.63
CA GLY A 68 6.09 -12.56 -5.59
C GLY A 68 5.45 -12.14 -4.29
N TRP A 69 4.49 -11.22 -4.37
CA TRP A 69 3.76 -10.74 -3.19
C TRP A 69 2.29 -11.09 -3.30
N CYS A 70 1.60 -11.09 -2.19
CA CYS A 70 0.16 -11.32 -2.17
C CYS A 70 -0.50 -10.33 -1.23
N ALA A 71 -1.82 -10.20 -1.37
CA ALA A 71 -2.61 -9.29 -0.56
C ALA A 71 -3.66 -10.08 0.20
N GLU A 72 -3.85 -9.70 1.46
CA GLU A 72 -4.86 -10.30 2.29
C GLU A 72 -5.73 -9.18 2.83
N ARG A 73 -7.05 -9.30 2.70
CA ARG A 73 -7.92 -8.28 3.26
C ARG A 73 -8.03 -8.47 4.74
N ILE A 74 -7.83 -7.41 5.49
CA ILE A 74 -7.90 -7.45 6.94
C ILE A 74 -8.92 -6.42 7.42
N PRO A 75 -9.41 -6.51 8.65
CA PRO A 75 -10.41 -5.56 9.14
C PRO A 75 -9.87 -4.15 9.15
N GLY A 76 -10.71 -3.22 8.73
CA GLY A 76 -10.41 -1.79 8.74
C GLY A 76 -11.56 -1.02 9.31
N GLU A 77 -11.50 0.30 9.20
CA GLU A 77 -12.56 1.14 9.70
C GLU A 77 -13.71 1.20 8.72
N PRO A 78 -14.89 1.63 9.14
CA PRO A 78 -16.00 1.76 8.22
C PRO A 78 -15.62 2.63 7.01
N GLY A 79 -15.95 2.15 5.82
CA GLY A 79 -15.59 2.86 4.60
C GLY A 79 -14.18 2.66 4.13
N GLU A 80 -13.39 1.88 4.88
CA GLU A 80 -12.01 1.66 4.52
C GLU A 80 -11.82 0.22 4.05
N LEU A 81 -11.03 0.02 3.00
CA LEU A 81 -10.60 -1.31 2.61
C LEU A 81 -9.14 -1.41 3.00
N ARG A 82 -8.81 -2.32 3.91
CA ARG A 82 -7.46 -2.45 4.41
C ARG A 82 -6.86 -3.77 3.94
N LEU A 83 -5.64 -3.69 3.39
CA LEU A 83 -4.96 -4.85 2.87
C LEU A 83 -3.61 -5.01 3.54
N ARG A 84 -3.24 -6.25 3.79
CA ARG A 84 -1.92 -6.57 4.25
C ARG A 84 -1.18 -7.24 3.11
N LEU A 85 -0.09 -6.65 2.67
CA LEU A 85 0.71 -7.15 1.57
C LEU A 85 1.98 -7.77 2.12
N ALA A 86 2.31 -8.95 1.64
CA ALA A 86 3.50 -9.63 2.12
C ALA A 86 4.03 -10.54 1.02
N PRO A 87 5.31 -10.90 1.08
CA PRO A 87 5.86 -11.82 0.10
C PRO A 87 5.19 -13.19 0.20
N LEU A 88 5.06 -13.83 -0.95
CA LEU A 88 4.69 -15.23 -0.97
C LEU A 88 5.88 -16.04 -0.54
N ASP A 89 5.67 -17.04 0.24
CA ASP A 89 6.79 -17.84 0.64
C ASP A 89 7.00 -19.03 -0.18
#